data_96c378b39db4bf982a758719a1166270
#
_entry.id   96c378b39db4bf982a758719a1166270
#
_cell.length_a   1.000
_cell.length_b   1.000
_cell.length_c   1.000
_cell.angle_alpha   90.00
_cell.angle_beta   90.00
_cell.angle_gamma   90.00
#
_symmetry.space_group_name_H-M   'P 1'
#
loop_
_entity.id
_entity.type
_entity.pdbx_description
1 polymer ?
#
loop_
_entity_poly.entity_id
_entity_poly.type
_entity_poly.pdbx_seq_one_letter_code
_entity_poly.pdbx_strand_id
1 'polypeptide(L)'
;MEEVYKICEKIVTCLQNEDYDILYKHNALCRVSEEDIKRVIYEYGGHLTPIPNIRDVLDIYKYNDNTGMKVDLDLWINGKKSDLTLQIEIKNDNNNKIKSYMILDILVM
;
A
#
# COMPACT_ATOMS: atom_id res chain seq x y z
N MET A 1 -9.20 -1.27 13.15
CA MET A 1 -8.07 -1.82 12.37
C MET A 1 -8.48 -2.67 11.16
N GLU A 2 -9.66 -3.29 11.21
CA GLU A 2 -10.12 -4.10 10.07
C GLU A 2 -10.19 -3.30 8.77
N GLU A 3 -10.63 -2.04 8.82
CA GLU A 3 -10.68 -1.20 7.62
C GLU A 3 -9.30 -0.93 7.05
N VAL A 4 -8.30 -0.76 7.90
CA VAL A 4 -6.91 -0.56 7.47
C VAL A 4 -6.41 -1.79 6.74
N TYR A 5 -6.65 -2.98 7.29
CA TYR A 5 -6.25 -4.23 6.65
C TYR A 5 -6.92 -4.41 5.30
N LYS A 6 -8.21 -4.10 5.20
CA LYS A 6 -8.96 -4.21 3.94
C LYS A 6 -8.42 -3.26 2.88
N ILE A 7 -8.08 -2.04 3.26
CA ILE A 7 -7.50 -1.05 2.34
C ILE A 7 -6.15 -1.55 1.83
N CYS A 8 -5.30 -2.05 2.72
CA CYS A 8 -3.99 -2.57 2.34
C CYS A 8 -4.12 -3.77 1.39
N GLU A 9 -5.01 -4.71 1.69
CA GLU A 9 -5.27 -5.85 0.82
C GLU A 9 -5.77 -5.41 -0.56
N LYS A 10 -6.66 -4.44 -0.59
CA LYS A 10 -7.20 -3.90 -1.84
C LYS A 10 -6.10 -3.27 -2.69
N ILE A 11 -5.23 -2.47 -2.08
CA ILE A 11 -4.12 -1.84 -2.80
C ILE A 11 -3.19 -2.90 -3.37
N VAL A 12 -2.79 -3.89 -2.57
CA VAL A 12 -1.91 -4.96 -3.02
C VAL A 12 -2.54 -5.74 -4.18
N THR A 13 -3.83 -6.06 -4.06
CA THR A 13 -4.56 -6.77 -5.12
C THR A 13 -4.60 -5.95 -6.41
N CYS A 14 -4.81 -4.64 -6.30
CA CYS A 14 -4.77 -3.75 -7.47
C CYS A 14 -3.40 -3.76 -8.14
N LEU A 15 -2.32 -3.70 -7.37
CA LEU A 15 -0.97 -3.75 -7.92
C LEU A 15 -0.69 -5.09 -8.59
N GLN A 16 -1.12 -6.18 -7.96
CA GLN A 16 -0.95 -7.54 -8.44
C GLN A 16 -1.63 -7.77 -9.79
N ASN A 17 -2.85 -7.26 -9.92
CA ASN A 17 -3.68 -7.41 -11.12
C ASN A 17 -3.48 -6.29 -12.13
N GLU A 18 -2.59 -5.34 -11.82
CA GLU A 18 -2.38 -4.13 -12.64
C GLU A 18 -3.68 -3.35 -12.85
N ASP A 19 -4.55 -3.33 -11.86
CA ASP A 19 -5.82 -2.61 -11.88
C ASP A 19 -5.64 -1.22 -11.28
N TYR A 20 -4.97 -0.34 -12.00
CA TYR A 20 -4.65 1.00 -11.54
C TYR A 20 -5.86 1.95 -11.60
N ASP A 21 -6.89 1.62 -12.34
CA ASP A 21 -8.09 2.46 -12.45
C ASP A 21 -8.75 2.70 -11.10
N ILE A 22 -8.80 1.68 -10.25
CA ILE A 22 -9.35 1.80 -8.90
C ILE A 22 -8.51 2.76 -8.07
N LEU A 23 -7.18 2.69 -8.19
CA LEU A 23 -6.27 3.57 -7.46
C LEU A 23 -6.42 5.03 -7.92
N TYR A 24 -6.56 5.27 -9.21
CA TYR A 24 -6.83 6.62 -9.74
C TYR A 24 -8.16 7.16 -9.25
N LYS A 25 -9.20 6.32 -9.25
CA LYS A 25 -10.53 6.71 -8.79
C LYS A 25 -10.54 7.21 -7.34
N HIS A 26 -9.70 6.62 -6.49
CA HIS A 26 -9.58 7.01 -5.09
C HIS A 26 -8.46 8.02 -4.83
N ASN A 27 -7.85 8.59 -5.87
CA ASN A 27 -6.74 9.53 -5.76
C ASN A 27 -5.53 8.95 -5.01
N ALA A 28 -5.35 7.63 -5.10
CA ALA A 28 -4.27 6.94 -4.37
C ALA A 28 -2.90 7.11 -5.02
N LEU A 29 -2.84 7.61 -6.26
CA LEU A 29 -1.60 7.79 -7.02
C LEU A 29 -1.20 9.27 -7.14
N CYS A 30 -1.46 10.07 -6.11
CA CYS A 30 -1.09 11.49 -6.10
C CYS A 30 0.42 11.73 -5.97
N ARG A 31 1.11 10.84 -5.27
CA ARG A 31 2.54 10.98 -4.94
C ARG A 31 3.44 10.11 -5.81
N VAL A 32 2.95 8.97 -6.24
CA VAL A 32 3.71 7.99 -7.02
C VAL A 32 2.89 7.60 -8.22
N SER A 33 3.46 7.69 -9.42
CA SER A 33 2.75 7.36 -10.65
C SER A 33 2.68 5.84 -10.87
N GLU A 34 1.70 5.43 -11.69
CA GLU A 34 1.60 4.05 -12.15
C GLU A 34 2.91 3.60 -12.81
N GLU A 35 3.51 4.45 -13.63
CA GLU A 35 4.76 4.14 -14.33
C GLU A 35 5.91 3.89 -13.36
N ASP A 36 6.00 4.71 -12.30
CA ASP A 36 7.03 4.55 -11.27
C ASP A 36 6.87 3.24 -10.52
N ILE A 37 5.63 2.89 -10.16
CA ILE A 37 5.34 1.64 -9.46
C ILE A 37 5.73 0.44 -10.33
N LYS A 38 5.31 0.44 -11.58
CA LYS A 38 5.64 -0.64 -12.52
C LYS A 38 7.14 -0.79 -12.72
N ARG A 39 7.84 0.34 -12.85
CA ARG A 39 9.29 0.35 -13.02
C ARG A 39 9.98 -0.26 -11.81
N VAL A 40 9.62 0.15 -10.60
CA VAL A 40 10.25 -0.35 -9.37
C VAL A 40 10.04 -1.85 -9.23
N ILE A 41 8.83 -2.33 -9.48
CA ILE A 41 8.52 -3.76 -9.41
C ILE A 41 9.34 -4.53 -10.46
N TYR A 42 9.39 -4.00 -11.69
CA TYR A 42 10.15 -4.62 -12.77
C TYR A 42 11.66 -4.70 -12.45
N GLU A 43 12.22 -3.59 -11.94
CA GLU A 43 13.66 -3.53 -11.59
C GLU A 43 13.99 -4.43 -10.40
N TYR A 44 13.07 -4.60 -9.47
CA TYR A 44 13.25 -5.52 -8.35
C TYR A 44 13.39 -6.96 -8.84
N GLY A 45 12.62 -7.32 -9.86
CA GLY A 45 12.60 -8.65 -10.45
C GLY A 45 11.56 -9.56 -9.81
N GLY A 46 10.94 -10.42 -10.64
CA GLY A 46 9.91 -11.33 -10.20
C GLY A 46 8.51 -10.74 -10.34
N HIS A 47 7.54 -11.43 -9.75
CA HIS A 47 6.13 -11.06 -9.85
C HIS A 47 5.52 -10.90 -8.46
N LEU A 48 4.65 -9.90 -8.29
CA LEU A 48 3.86 -9.76 -7.07
C LEU A 48 2.95 -10.98 -6.93
N THR A 49 2.91 -11.54 -5.72
CA THR A 49 2.07 -12.68 -5.39
C THR A 49 1.23 -12.35 -4.15
N PRO A 50 0.13 -13.11 -3.92
CA PRO A 50 -0.72 -12.88 -2.76
C PRO A 50 0.06 -12.93 -1.45
N ILE A 51 -0.33 -12.09 -0.50
CA ILE A 51 0.21 -12.09 0.85
C ILE A 51 -0.69 -12.99 1.69
N PRO A 52 -0.17 -14.08 2.26
CA PRO A 52 -1.00 -15.04 3.00
C PRO A 52 -1.75 -14.44 4.18
N ASN A 53 -1.10 -13.53 4.92
CA ASN A 53 -1.74 -12.83 6.01
C ASN A 53 -1.22 -11.39 6.05
N ILE A 54 -2.04 -10.45 5.62
CA ILE A 54 -1.66 -9.05 5.52
C ILE A 54 -1.22 -8.48 6.86
N ARG A 55 -1.80 -8.95 7.95
CA ARG A 55 -1.48 -8.44 9.30
C ARG A 55 -0.05 -8.70 9.72
N ASP A 56 0.57 -9.74 9.18
CA ASP A 56 1.94 -10.13 9.54
C ASP A 56 3.01 -9.26 8.88
N VAL A 57 2.64 -8.48 7.87
CA VAL A 57 3.60 -7.69 7.08
C VAL A 57 3.41 -6.19 7.20
N LEU A 58 2.55 -5.74 8.11
CA LEU A 58 2.26 -4.30 8.30
C LEU A 58 2.98 -3.74 9.50
N ASP A 59 3.60 -2.57 9.32
CA ASP A 59 4.07 -1.70 10.40
C ASP A 59 3.24 -0.42 10.33
N ILE A 60 2.48 -0.14 11.39
CA ILE A 60 1.55 0.98 11.43
C ILE A 60 2.07 2.06 12.36
N TYR A 61 2.16 3.29 11.86
CA TYR A 61 2.63 4.46 12.60
C TYR A 61 1.51 5.49 12.65
N LYS A 62 0.83 5.58 13.78
CA LYS A 62 -0.26 6.54 13.97
C LYS A 62 0.32 7.94 14.17
N TYR A 63 -0.31 8.95 13.55
CA TYR A 63 0.08 10.32 13.75
C TYR A 63 -0.41 10.84 15.12
N ASN A 64 0.41 11.67 15.76
CA ASN A 64 0.12 12.17 17.11
C ASN A 64 -1.13 13.05 17.17
N ASP A 65 -1.48 13.70 16.07
CA ASP A 65 -2.64 14.60 15.99
C ASP A 65 -3.93 13.89 15.59
N ASN A 66 -3.91 12.56 15.52
CA ASN A 66 -5.06 11.73 15.13
C ASN A 66 -5.59 11.99 13.72
N THR A 67 -4.78 12.60 12.84
CA THR A 67 -5.20 12.87 11.45
C THR A 67 -5.09 11.65 10.55
N GLY A 68 -4.42 10.60 10.99
CA GLY A 68 -4.23 9.41 10.19
C GLY A 68 -3.06 8.55 10.64
N MET A 69 -2.53 7.81 9.69
CA MET A 69 -1.41 6.90 9.94
C MET A 69 -0.61 6.66 8.66
N LYS A 70 0.64 6.25 8.86
CA LYS A 70 1.49 5.71 7.80
C LYS A 70 1.59 4.20 8.00
N VAL A 71 1.52 3.45 6.91
CA VAL A 71 1.65 1.99 6.93
C VAL A 71 2.79 1.60 6.01
N ASP A 72 3.74 0.82 6.53
CA ASP A 72 4.77 0.17 5.74
C ASP A 72 4.38 -1.29 5.57
N LEU A 73 4.40 -1.78 4.32
CA LEU A 73 3.91 -3.10 3.98
C LEU A 73 4.94 -3.82 3.11
N ASP A 74 5.44 -4.96 3.60
CA ASP A 74 6.36 -5.79 2.82
C ASP A 74 5.60 -6.59 1.77
N LEU A 75 5.94 -6.36 0.51
CA LEU A 75 5.32 -7.07 -0.61
C LEU A 75 5.87 -8.49 -0.72
N TRP A 76 5.08 -9.38 -1.27
CA TRP A 76 5.50 -10.75 -1.56
C TRP A 76 5.80 -10.88 -3.05
N ILE A 77 6.98 -11.42 -3.35
CA ILE A 77 7.48 -11.62 -4.71
C ILE A 77 7.76 -13.11 -4.90
N ASN A 78 7.20 -13.68 -5.95
CA ASN A 78 7.39 -15.10 -6.28
C ASN A 78 7.06 -16.04 -5.11
N GLY A 79 6.01 -15.71 -4.35
CA GLY A 79 5.54 -16.53 -3.24
C GLY A 79 6.33 -16.38 -1.95
N LYS A 80 7.22 -15.40 -1.86
CA LYS A 80 8.04 -15.15 -0.69
C LYS A 80 7.98 -13.71 -0.24
N LYS A 81 8.06 -13.49 1.09
CA LYS A 81 8.17 -12.15 1.66
C LYS A 81 9.45 -11.49 1.15
N SER A 82 9.36 -10.24 0.74
CA SER A 82 10.48 -9.47 0.20
C SER A 82 10.78 -8.26 1.07
N ASP A 83 11.88 -7.57 0.75
CA ASP A 83 12.21 -6.28 1.34
C ASP A 83 11.71 -5.10 0.48
N LEU A 84 10.96 -5.40 -0.58
CA LEU A 84 10.28 -4.36 -1.36
C LEU A 84 9.08 -3.89 -0.56
N THR A 85 9.11 -2.65 -0.12
CA THR A 85 8.14 -2.09 0.82
C THR A 85 7.24 -1.07 0.15
N LEU A 86 5.94 -1.23 0.34
CA LEU A 86 4.93 -0.27 -0.08
C LEU A 86 4.61 0.62 1.11
N GLN A 87 4.72 1.93 0.93
CA GLN A 87 4.36 2.90 1.96
C GLN A 87 3.04 3.55 1.61
N ILE A 88 2.10 3.50 2.56
CA ILE A 88 0.74 3.97 2.37
C ILE A 88 0.43 5.00 3.45
N GLU A 89 -0.26 6.08 3.08
CA GLU A 89 -0.83 7.01 4.05
C GLU A 89 -2.34 6.85 4.07
N ILE A 90 -2.91 6.72 5.27
CA ILE A 90 -4.35 6.66 5.48
C ILE A 90 -4.74 7.87 6.32
N LYS A 91 -5.68 8.68 5.83
CA LYS A 91 -6.15 9.88 6.54
C LYS A 91 -7.54 9.67 7.11
N ASN A 92 -7.75 10.23 8.30
CA ASN A 92 -9.03 10.21 8.99
C ASN A 92 -9.75 11.55 8.86
N ASP A 93 -11.08 11.53 8.97
CA ASP A 93 -11.88 12.72 9.12
C ASP A 93 -11.96 13.14 10.60
N ASN A 94 -12.76 14.18 10.90
CA ASN A 94 -12.92 14.70 12.27
C ASN A 94 -13.58 13.70 13.22
N ASN A 95 -14.21 12.65 12.71
CA ASN A 95 -14.88 11.61 13.50
C ASN A 95 -14.03 10.35 13.62
N ASN A 96 -12.75 10.42 13.31
CA ASN A 96 -11.81 9.30 13.31
C ASN A 96 -12.19 8.17 12.35
N LYS A 97 -12.96 8.50 11.30
CA LYS A 97 -13.26 7.56 10.22
C LYS A 97 -12.29 7.78 9.07
N ILE A 98 -11.98 6.71 8.35
CA ILE A 98 -11.07 6.80 7.22
C ILE A 98 -11.69 7.66 6.13
N LYS A 99 -10.96 8.71 5.74
CA LYS A 99 -11.38 9.67 4.73
C LYS A 99 -10.78 9.34 3.36
N SER A 100 -9.50 9.01 3.34
CA SER A 100 -8.76 8.76 2.10
C SER A 100 -7.51 7.94 2.36
N TYR A 101 -6.94 7.41 1.30
CA TYR A 101 -5.66 6.72 1.34
C TYR A 101 -4.86 7.02 0.08
N MET A 102 -3.54 6.93 0.18
CA MET A 102 -2.66 7.11 -0.97
C MET A 102 -1.37 6.31 -0.80
N ILE A 103 -0.75 5.97 -1.92
CA ILE A 103 0.59 5.38 -1.92
C ILE A 103 1.59 6.51 -1.80
N LEU A 104 2.46 6.44 -0.79
CA LEU A 104 3.52 7.43 -0.58
C LEU A 104 4.76 7.08 -1.38
N ASP A 105 5.12 5.81 -1.40
CA ASP A 105 6.32 5.35 -2.08
C ASP A 105 6.33 3.82 -2.18
N ILE A 106 7.22 3.30 -3.01
CA ILE A 106 7.53 1.88 -3.12
C ILE A 106 9.04 1.77 -3.29
N LEU A 107 9.70 1.09 -2.35
CA LEU A 107 11.17 1.08 -2.29
C LEU A 107 11.68 -0.13 -1.51
N VAL A 108 12.96 -0.45 -1.73
CA VAL A 108 13.65 -1.48 -0.96
C VAL A 108 14.11 -0.87 0.36
N MET A 109 13.73 -1.49 1.46
CA MET A 109 14.04 -1.00 2.81
C MET A 109 15.21 -1.73 3.46
#